data_b258174cb87a50ea242146b3359d57b0
#
_entry.id   b258174cb87a50ea242146b3359d57b0
#
_cell.length_a   1.000
_cell.length_b   1.000
_cell.length_c   1.000
_cell.angle_alpha   90.00
_cell.angle_beta   90.00
_cell.angle_gamma   90.00
#
_symmetry.space_group_name_H-M   'P 1'
#
loop_
_entity.id
_entity.type
_entity.pdbx_description
1 polymer ?
#
loop_
_entity_poly.entity_id
_entity_poly.type
_entity_poly.pdbx_seq_one_letter_code
_entity_poly.pdbx_strand_id
1 'polypeptide(L)'
;MKKLLLSAFALCFAGTIAAQEAPLWMRYCALSPDGTTIAFTYKGDIYTVPSTGGRATQITTNPAFDTTPVWSPDGKQIAFASDRMGSLDVFVVAKEGGVPQRLTTHSGSEKPVAYKDDKHIQIGRAHV
;
A
#
# COMPACT_ATOMS: atom_id res chain seq x y z
N MET A 1 -68.07 1.54 21.01
CA MET A 1 -66.73 1.22 21.53
C MET A 1 -65.79 1.10 20.36
N LYS A 2 -64.95 2.06 20.22
CA LYS A 2 -63.91 2.03 19.18
C LYS A 2 -62.65 1.35 19.72
N LYS A 3 -62.34 0.16 19.21
CA LYS A 3 -61.07 -0.49 19.53
C LYS A 3 -59.97 0.19 18.68
N LEU A 4 -59.10 0.92 19.33
CA LEU A 4 -57.87 1.40 18.74
C LEU A 4 -56.94 0.20 18.56
N LEU A 5 -56.79 -0.26 17.32
CA LEU A 5 -55.71 -1.14 16.93
C LEU A 5 -54.46 -0.30 16.79
N LEU A 6 -53.60 -0.29 17.82
CA LEU A 6 -52.25 0.17 17.71
C LEU A 6 -51.48 -0.88 16.90
N SER A 7 -51.38 -0.62 15.60
CA SER A 7 -50.48 -1.33 14.71
C SER A 7 -49.05 -0.84 15.03
N ALA A 8 -48.33 -1.59 15.85
CA ALA A 8 -46.92 -1.37 16.07
C ALA A 8 -46.21 -1.74 14.77
N PHE A 9 -45.93 -0.75 13.95
CA PHE A 9 -44.96 -0.88 12.86
C PHE A 9 -43.56 -1.02 13.49
N ALA A 10 -43.16 -2.25 13.73
CA ALA A 10 -41.76 -2.54 13.97
C ALA A 10 -40.99 -2.35 12.66
N LEU A 11 -40.42 -1.17 12.48
CA LEU A 11 -39.47 -0.92 11.42
C LEU A 11 -38.19 -1.73 11.78
N CYS A 12 -38.10 -2.97 11.29
CA CYS A 12 -36.84 -3.68 11.23
C CYS A 12 -35.95 -2.94 10.23
N PHE A 13 -35.11 -2.05 10.73
CA PHE A 13 -33.90 -1.65 10.03
C PHE A 13 -33.00 -2.88 9.93
N ALA A 14 -33.20 -3.68 8.89
CA ALA A 14 -32.20 -4.60 8.43
C ALA A 14 -31.04 -3.75 7.88
N GLY A 15 -30.17 -3.31 8.79
CA GLY A 15 -28.88 -2.79 8.39
C GLY A 15 -28.18 -3.91 7.65
N THR A 16 -28.07 -3.82 6.34
CA THR A 16 -27.17 -4.63 5.57
C THR A 16 -25.77 -4.28 6.08
N ILE A 17 -25.23 -5.09 6.97
CA ILE A 17 -23.80 -5.12 7.24
C ILE A 17 -23.21 -5.61 5.93
N ALA A 18 -22.82 -4.69 5.07
CA ALA A 18 -21.94 -5.01 3.96
C ALA A 18 -20.69 -5.59 4.60
N ALA A 19 -20.51 -6.91 4.50
CA ALA A 19 -19.27 -7.54 4.87
C ALA A 19 -18.20 -6.86 4.03
N GLN A 20 -17.40 -6.02 4.66
CA GLN A 20 -16.26 -5.40 4.03
C GLN A 20 -15.30 -6.54 3.74
N GLU A 21 -15.23 -6.97 2.48
CA GLU A 21 -14.28 -7.99 2.09
C GLU A 21 -12.90 -7.46 2.42
N ALA A 22 -12.26 -8.09 3.40
CA ALA A 22 -10.87 -7.80 3.71
C ALA A 22 -10.04 -8.06 2.44
N PRO A 23 -9.23 -7.11 1.97
CA PRO A 23 -8.43 -7.31 0.78
C PRO A 23 -7.41 -8.40 1.03
N LEU A 24 -7.67 -9.61 0.52
CA LEU A 24 -6.89 -10.84 0.76
C LEU A 24 -5.47 -10.83 0.17
N TRP A 25 -5.11 -9.80 -0.59
CA TRP A 25 -3.89 -9.75 -1.39
C TRP A 25 -2.93 -8.62 -1.00
N MET A 26 -3.10 -8.02 0.19
CA MET A 26 -2.12 -7.06 0.72
C MET A 26 -0.86 -7.80 1.15
N ARG A 27 0.29 -7.36 0.63
CA ARG A 27 1.60 -7.94 0.93
C ARG A 27 2.63 -6.84 1.22
N TYR A 28 3.70 -7.21 1.90
CA TYR A 28 4.85 -6.35 2.15
C TYR A 28 4.47 -5.02 2.80
N CYS A 29 3.75 -5.09 3.92
CA CYS A 29 3.36 -3.90 4.67
C CYS A 29 4.57 -3.24 5.35
N ALA A 30 4.67 -1.93 5.23
CA ALA A 30 5.71 -1.13 5.86
C ALA A 30 5.10 0.10 6.55
N LEU A 31 5.32 0.23 7.86
CA LEU A 31 4.86 1.38 8.63
C LEU A 31 5.80 2.56 8.43
N SER A 32 5.23 3.76 8.22
CA SER A 32 6.02 4.99 8.15
C SER A 32 6.74 5.28 9.49
N PRO A 33 7.87 6.00 9.46
CA PRO A 33 8.65 6.28 10.68
C PRO A 33 7.87 6.96 11.80
N ASP A 34 6.90 7.80 11.44
CA ASP A 34 6.01 8.48 12.39
C ASP A 34 4.82 7.62 12.86
N GLY A 35 4.67 6.41 12.32
CA GLY A 35 3.60 5.48 12.68
C GLY A 35 2.21 5.82 12.13
N THR A 36 2.08 6.82 11.26
CA THR A 36 0.77 7.32 10.81
C THR A 36 0.25 6.67 9.54
N THR A 37 1.13 6.06 8.74
CA THR A 37 0.80 5.55 7.39
C THR A 37 1.43 4.19 7.15
N ILE A 38 0.67 3.28 6.55
CA ILE A 38 1.15 1.97 6.11
C ILE A 38 1.24 1.98 4.60
N ALA A 39 2.43 1.67 4.05
CA ALA A 39 2.62 1.35 2.65
C ALA A 39 2.52 -0.16 2.44
N PHE A 40 1.92 -0.61 1.36
CA PHE A 40 1.75 -2.03 1.05
C PHE A 40 1.64 -2.27 -0.45
N THR A 41 1.88 -3.51 -0.86
CA THR A 41 1.64 -3.96 -2.24
C THR A 41 0.24 -4.58 -2.34
N TYR A 42 -0.52 -4.14 -3.33
CA TYR A 42 -1.80 -4.72 -3.68
C TYR A 42 -1.95 -4.80 -5.19
N LYS A 43 -2.18 -6.02 -5.72
CA LYS A 43 -2.34 -6.31 -7.16
C LYS A 43 -1.21 -5.75 -8.05
N GLY A 44 0.02 -5.72 -7.53
CA GLY A 44 1.18 -5.25 -8.29
C GLY A 44 1.43 -3.74 -8.25
N ASP A 45 0.71 -3.00 -7.43
CA ASP A 45 0.94 -1.57 -7.20
C ASP A 45 1.22 -1.27 -5.74
N ILE A 46 1.87 -0.14 -5.49
CA ILE A 46 2.09 0.38 -4.14
C ILE A 46 0.93 1.28 -3.75
N TYR A 47 0.39 1.02 -2.57
CA TYR A 47 -0.68 1.79 -1.93
C TYR A 47 -0.23 2.28 -0.57
N THR A 48 -0.88 3.32 -0.07
CA THR A 48 -0.77 3.77 1.32
C THR A 48 -2.16 3.86 1.94
N VAL A 49 -2.22 3.64 3.25
CA VAL A 49 -3.44 3.77 4.05
C VAL A 49 -3.07 4.36 5.41
N PRO A 50 -3.91 5.20 6.04
CA PRO A 50 -3.70 5.62 7.42
C PRO A 50 -3.59 4.41 8.36
N SER A 51 -2.66 4.44 9.32
CA SER A 51 -2.48 3.34 10.29
C SER A 51 -3.71 3.10 11.16
N THR A 52 -4.57 4.10 11.30
CA THR A 52 -5.86 4.01 11.99
C THR A 52 -6.97 3.40 11.12
N GLY A 53 -6.68 3.05 9.87
CA GLY A 53 -7.65 2.56 8.90
C GLY A 53 -8.21 3.69 8.04
N GLY A 54 -9.06 3.34 7.10
CA GLY A 54 -9.70 4.26 6.20
C GLY A 54 -9.44 3.96 4.73
N ARG A 55 -9.45 4.98 3.89
CA ARG A 55 -9.30 4.84 2.45
C ARG A 55 -7.82 4.67 2.07
N ALA A 56 -7.52 3.65 1.27
CA ALA A 56 -6.21 3.48 0.66
C ALA A 56 -6.04 4.41 -0.56
N THR A 57 -4.83 4.92 -0.73
CA THR A 57 -4.42 5.74 -1.87
C THR A 57 -3.41 4.96 -2.71
N GLN A 58 -3.65 4.86 -4.01
CA GLN A 58 -2.73 4.26 -4.95
C GLN A 58 -1.56 5.22 -5.21
N ILE A 59 -0.34 4.75 -5.04
CA ILE A 59 0.89 5.54 -5.20
C ILE A 59 1.54 5.30 -6.56
N THR A 60 1.52 4.05 -7.04
CA THR A 60 2.04 3.69 -8.36
C THR A 60 0.93 3.22 -9.29
N THR A 61 1.03 3.55 -10.58
CA THR A 61 0.00 3.29 -11.59
C THR A 61 0.54 2.65 -12.87
N ASN A 62 1.82 2.28 -12.90
CA ASN A 62 2.43 1.63 -14.05
C ASN A 62 1.93 0.17 -14.14
N PRO A 63 1.70 -0.41 -15.34
CA PRO A 63 1.28 -1.80 -15.49
C PRO A 63 2.29 -2.85 -14.98
N ALA A 64 3.50 -2.44 -14.64
CA ALA A 64 4.54 -3.30 -14.07
C ALA A 64 4.16 -3.82 -12.67
N PHE A 65 4.88 -4.83 -12.22
CA PHE A 65 4.74 -5.38 -10.88
C PHE A 65 5.63 -4.60 -9.89
N ASP A 66 5.01 -3.81 -9.04
CA ASP A 66 5.65 -3.03 -7.99
C ASP A 66 5.47 -3.72 -6.62
N THR A 67 6.55 -3.85 -5.86
CA THR A 67 6.55 -4.66 -4.63
C THR A 67 7.56 -4.14 -3.59
N THR A 68 7.49 -4.69 -2.37
CA THR A 68 8.43 -4.45 -1.26
C THR A 68 8.69 -2.96 -0.96
N PRO A 69 7.64 -2.19 -0.62
CA PRO A 69 7.82 -0.79 -0.26
C PRO A 69 8.59 -0.64 1.06
N VAL A 70 9.49 0.35 1.11
CA VAL A 70 10.29 0.72 2.28
C VAL A 70 10.28 2.23 2.41
N TRP A 71 9.99 2.74 3.61
CA TRP A 71 9.98 4.17 3.89
C TRP A 71 11.36 4.75 4.11
N SER A 72 11.61 5.96 3.60
CA SER A 72 12.76 6.76 4.01
C SER A 72 12.63 7.19 5.48
N PRO A 73 13.75 7.39 6.20
CA PRO A 73 13.72 7.78 7.61
C PRO A 73 12.97 9.09 7.88
N ASP A 74 13.01 10.05 6.93
CA ASP A 74 12.25 11.30 7.00
C ASP A 74 10.76 11.15 6.66
N GLY A 75 10.32 9.96 6.21
CA GLY A 75 8.94 9.66 5.86
C GLY A 75 8.42 10.34 4.59
N LYS A 76 9.32 10.91 3.76
CA LYS A 76 8.91 11.66 2.56
C LYS A 76 8.90 10.84 1.30
N GLN A 77 9.59 9.72 1.28
CA GLN A 77 9.76 8.86 0.10
C GLN A 77 9.51 7.40 0.44
N ILE A 78 9.13 6.64 -0.59
CA ILE A 78 8.98 5.19 -0.56
C ILE A 78 9.87 4.60 -1.64
N ALA A 79 10.82 3.75 -1.23
CA ALA A 79 11.58 2.90 -2.15
C ALA A 79 10.82 1.60 -2.38
N PHE A 80 10.84 1.07 -3.58
CA PHE A 80 10.18 -0.18 -3.95
C PHE A 80 10.90 -0.87 -5.10
N ALA A 81 10.62 -2.14 -5.31
CA ALA A 81 11.11 -2.89 -6.45
C ALA A 81 10.06 -2.90 -7.57
N SER A 82 10.49 -2.79 -8.82
CA SER A 82 9.63 -2.81 -10.00
C SER A 82 10.28 -3.55 -11.16
N ASP A 83 9.51 -4.35 -11.87
CA ASP A 83 9.96 -5.08 -13.07
C ASP A 83 9.72 -4.32 -14.39
N ARG A 84 9.39 -3.03 -14.31
CA ARG A 84 9.06 -2.19 -15.49
C ARG A 84 10.16 -2.10 -16.54
N MET A 85 11.38 -2.48 -16.20
CA MET A 85 12.53 -2.50 -17.09
C MET A 85 13.03 -3.93 -17.38
N GLY A 86 12.23 -4.95 -17.06
CA GLY A 86 12.51 -6.37 -17.28
C GLY A 86 12.78 -7.12 -15.99
N SER A 87 13.97 -6.96 -15.37
CA SER A 87 14.24 -7.47 -14.03
C SER A 87 13.76 -6.48 -12.95
N LEU A 88 13.65 -6.95 -11.71
CA LEU A 88 13.32 -6.06 -10.60
C LEU A 88 14.48 -5.10 -10.32
N ASP A 89 14.21 -3.82 -10.44
CA ASP A 89 15.09 -2.73 -10.04
C ASP A 89 14.49 -1.93 -8.90
N VAL A 90 15.33 -1.21 -8.18
CA VAL A 90 14.89 -0.31 -7.11
C VAL A 90 14.52 1.04 -7.68
N PHE A 91 13.33 1.47 -7.33
CA PHE A 91 12.78 2.79 -7.63
C PHE A 91 12.45 3.55 -6.34
N VAL A 92 12.37 4.85 -6.43
CA VAL A 92 11.90 5.71 -5.35
C VAL A 92 10.81 6.65 -5.87
N VAL A 93 9.79 6.88 -5.05
CA VAL A 93 8.69 7.80 -5.33
C VAL A 93 8.39 8.64 -4.10
N ALA A 94 7.88 9.87 -4.28
CA ALA A 94 7.35 10.65 -3.18
C ALA A 94 6.14 9.94 -2.52
N LYS A 95 5.94 10.12 -1.24
CA LYS A 95 4.83 9.49 -0.50
C LYS A 95 3.44 9.85 -1.05
N GLU A 96 3.34 10.98 -1.72
CA GLU A 96 2.12 11.45 -2.39
C GLU A 96 1.92 10.84 -3.78
N GLY A 97 2.89 10.07 -4.27
CA GLY A 97 2.92 9.57 -5.64
C GLY A 97 3.71 10.48 -6.57
N GLY A 98 3.51 10.31 -7.86
CA GLY A 98 4.22 11.05 -8.91
C GLY A 98 5.04 10.11 -9.80
N VAL A 99 6.09 10.64 -10.42
CA VAL A 99 6.96 9.87 -11.32
C VAL A 99 8.07 9.19 -10.53
N PRO A 100 8.09 7.83 -10.47
CA PRO A 100 9.17 7.12 -9.81
C PRO A 100 10.52 7.32 -10.51
N GLN A 101 11.56 7.47 -9.71
CA GLN A 101 12.94 7.53 -10.18
C GLN A 101 13.61 6.17 -10.03
N ARG A 102 14.22 5.66 -11.09
CA ARG A 102 15.02 4.42 -11.05
C ARG A 102 16.37 4.67 -10.37
N LEU A 103 16.71 3.83 -9.41
CA LEU A 103 17.99 3.93 -8.68
C LEU A 103 19.00 2.87 -9.09
N THR A 104 18.55 1.70 -9.54
CA THR A 104 19.45 0.60 -9.93
C THR A 104 19.21 0.17 -11.38
N THR A 105 20.25 -0.38 -11.99
CA THR A 105 20.27 -0.76 -13.42
C THR A 105 20.96 -2.11 -13.64
N HIS A 106 21.09 -2.93 -12.61
CA HIS A 106 21.74 -4.23 -12.71
C HIS A 106 20.84 -5.26 -13.43
N SER A 107 21.45 -6.20 -14.14
CA SER A 107 20.72 -7.26 -14.87
C SER A 107 20.01 -8.29 -13.99
N GLY A 108 20.41 -8.44 -12.72
CA GLY A 108 19.76 -9.29 -11.74
C GLY A 108 18.67 -8.57 -10.98
N SER A 109 17.75 -9.33 -10.38
CA SER A 109 16.66 -8.75 -9.57
C SER A 109 17.18 -8.16 -8.27
N GLU A 110 16.83 -6.92 -8.01
CA GLU A 110 17.20 -6.15 -6.83
C GLU A 110 15.95 -5.64 -6.10
N LYS A 111 15.99 -5.65 -4.77
CA LYS A 111 14.90 -5.15 -3.93
C LYS A 111 15.45 -4.27 -2.83
N PRO A 112 14.74 -3.20 -2.44
CA PRO A 112 15.10 -2.44 -1.25
C PRO A 112 14.86 -3.29 0.00
N VAL A 113 15.81 -3.27 0.93
CA VAL A 113 15.71 -3.96 2.22
C VAL A 113 15.38 -2.96 3.32
N ALA A 114 16.14 -1.88 3.39
CA ALA A 114 15.96 -0.81 4.34
C ALA A 114 16.68 0.46 3.87
N TYR A 115 16.28 1.60 4.36
CA TYR A 115 17.10 2.80 4.33
C TYR A 115 18.13 2.74 5.47
N LYS A 116 19.36 3.06 5.16
CA LYS A 116 20.42 3.28 6.17
C LYS A 116 20.35 4.71 6.72
N ASP A 117 20.06 5.64 5.86
CA ASP A 117 19.78 7.06 6.11
C ASP A 117 18.94 7.62 4.94
N ASP A 118 18.61 8.91 4.94
CA ASP A 118 17.76 9.51 3.89
C ASP A 118 18.35 9.47 2.48
N LYS A 119 19.63 9.12 2.34
CA LYS A 119 20.35 9.10 1.05
C LYS A 119 20.83 7.70 0.64
N HIS A 120 20.86 6.73 1.56
CA HIS A 120 21.41 5.41 1.31
C HIS A 120 20.39 4.31 1.56
N ILE A 121 20.21 3.46 0.57
CA ILE A 121 19.30 2.30 0.62
C ILE A 121 20.15 1.02 0.59
N GLN A 122 19.89 0.12 1.51
CA GLN A 122 20.41 -1.23 1.47
C GLN A 122 19.60 -2.05 0.47
N ILE A 123 20.27 -2.69 -0.46
CA ILE A 123 19.67 -3.48 -1.53
C ILE A 123 20.00 -4.94 -1.33
N GLY A 124 18.96 -5.79 -1.39
CA GLY A 124 19.10 -7.23 -1.48
C GLY A 124 19.03 -7.69 -2.93
N ARG A 125 19.90 -8.62 -3.33
CA ARG A 125 19.85 -9.30 -4.63
C ARG A 125 19.25 -10.68 -4.46
N ALA A 126 18.36 -11.06 -5.37
CA ALA A 126 17.96 -12.44 -5.48
C ALA A 126 19.10 -13.23 -6.15
N HIS A 127 19.66 -14.17 -5.44
CA HIS A 127 20.53 -15.18 -6.06
C HIS A 127 19.66 -16.19 -6.77
N VAL A 128 19.87 -16.30 -8.05
CA VAL A 128 19.29 -17.37 -8.87
C VAL A 128 20.22 -18.55 -8.85
#